data_9eb903c8a74e2a77683dcf7e929d2c3e
#
_entry.id   9eb903c8a74e2a77683dcf7e929d2c3e
#
_cell.length_a   1.000
_cell.length_b   1.000
_cell.length_c   1.000
_cell.angle_alpha   90.00
_cell.angle_beta   90.00
_cell.angle_gamma   90.00
#
_symmetry.space_group_name_H-M   'P 1'
#
loop_
_entity.id
_entity.type
_entity.pdbx_description
1 polymer ?
#
loop_
_entity_poly.entity_id
_entity_poly.type
_entity_poly.pdbx_seq_one_letter_code
_entity_poly.pdbx_strand_id
1 'polypeptide(L)'
;MTGKLALLHASLRKLERVAVAYSGGVDSTLLLHAAVQALGPDRVIAVHAVSCLNGAIQREQALALFGTLFPDGVELRRITVDPLGWEEFVENTDQRCYFCKKRLYRRFSDEFSEDTARRLLDGTNADDVLQHRPGMQAIRELEVMTPLLDAGLSKMDIRLLAQQAGLPNHALPANSCLATRVGSGRRIEARLLQHIDMAEAFLHRSGYPGSRFRLVQNDIHLEIRHEEMERFQREDIRSAFQTYVSDLGYGFNFNNVTCR
;
A
#
# COMPACT_ATOMS: atom_id res chain seq x y z
N MET A 1 -17.56 18.68 -3.15
CA MET A 1 -16.52 17.92 -3.87
C MET A 1 -15.61 18.83 -4.72
N THR A 2 -16.14 19.64 -5.59
CA THR A 2 -15.37 20.60 -6.42
C THR A 2 -14.42 21.48 -5.60
N GLY A 3 -14.80 21.90 -4.38
CA GLY A 3 -13.97 22.70 -3.49
C GLY A 3 -12.72 21.98 -2.96
N LYS A 4 -12.83 20.69 -2.57
CA LYS A 4 -11.71 19.92 -2.03
C LYS A 4 -10.64 19.63 -3.11
N LEU A 5 -11.08 19.30 -4.34
CA LEU A 5 -10.17 19.12 -5.46
C LEU A 5 -9.47 20.43 -5.84
N ALA A 6 -10.20 21.54 -5.82
CA ALA A 6 -9.62 22.86 -6.05
C ALA A 6 -8.57 23.24 -4.98
N LEU A 7 -8.83 22.90 -3.70
CA LEU A 7 -7.87 23.09 -2.61
C LEU A 7 -6.62 22.23 -2.82
N LEU A 8 -6.79 20.95 -3.20
CA LEU A 8 -5.67 20.06 -3.52
C LEU A 8 -4.79 20.66 -4.64
N HIS A 9 -5.39 21.05 -5.75
CA HIS A 9 -4.64 21.65 -6.86
C HIS A 9 -3.99 22.99 -6.46
N ALA A 10 -4.68 23.81 -5.66
CA ALA A 10 -4.13 25.08 -5.20
C ALA A 10 -2.91 24.89 -4.27
N SER A 11 -2.93 23.87 -3.40
CA SER A 11 -1.78 23.54 -2.55
C SER A 11 -0.60 23.00 -3.36
N LEU A 12 -0.87 22.11 -4.32
CA LEU A 12 0.17 21.56 -5.20
C LEU A 12 0.84 22.62 -6.07
N ARG A 13 0.09 23.57 -6.64
CA ARG A 13 0.63 24.65 -7.50
C ARG A 13 1.60 25.58 -6.76
N LYS A 14 1.62 25.60 -5.43
CA LYS A 14 2.58 26.37 -4.64
C LYS A 14 3.95 25.72 -4.54
N LEU A 15 4.06 24.45 -4.96
CA LEU A 15 5.30 23.68 -4.88
C LEU A 15 6.07 23.80 -6.21
N GLU A 16 7.40 23.84 -6.10
CA GLU A 16 8.25 23.90 -7.29
C GLU A 16 8.42 22.52 -7.93
N ARG A 17 8.82 21.53 -7.15
CA ARG A 17 9.04 20.15 -7.55
C ARG A 17 8.58 19.20 -6.46
N VAL A 18 8.06 18.04 -6.86
CA VAL A 18 7.56 17.05 -5.90
C VAL A 18 8.05 15.64 -6.23
N ALA A 19 8.22 14.85 -5.16
CA ALA A 19 8.34 13.40 -5.22
C ALA A 19 7.13 12.79 -4.53
N VAL A 20 6.34 11.99 -5.23
CA VAL A 20 5.14 11.36 -4.68
C VAL A 20 5.46 9.92 -4.29
N ALA A 21 5.27 9.57 -3.01
CA ALA A 21 5.38 8.19 -2.54
C ALA A 21 4.28 7.34 -3.18
N TYR A 22 4.63 6.59 -4.22
CA TYR A 22 3.71 5.84 -5.07
C TYR A 22 3.69 4.37 -4.70
N SER A 23 2.52 3.87 -4.28
CA SER A 23 2.30 2.46 -3.92
C SER A 23 1.45 1.69 -4.94
N GLY A 24 0.86 2.36 -5.94
CA GLY A 24 -0.16 1.80 -6.83
C GLY A 24 -1.57 1.76 -6.22
N GLY A 25 -1.72 2.10 -4.94
CA GLY A 25 -3.03 2.28 -4.29
C GLY A 25 -3.74 3.54 -4.78
N VAL A 26 -5.09 3.57 -4.65
CA VAL A 26 -5.91 4.66 -5.19
C VAL A 26 -5.50 6.04 -4.66
N ASP A 27 -5.10 6.15 -3.38
CA ASP A 27 -4.69 7.43 -2.77
C ASP A 27 -3.43 7.99 -3.44
N SER A 28 -2.37 7.18 -3.51
CA SER A 28 -1.10 7.59 -4.12
C SER A 28 -1.24 7.81 -5.62
N THR A 29 -2.12 7.07 -6.30
CA THR A 29 -2.39 7.25 -7.73
C THR A 29 -3.14 8.55 -7.99
N LEU A 30 -4.18 8.86 -7.20
CA LEU A 30 -4.89 10.14 -7.31
C LEU A 30 -3.97 11.32 -7.00
N LEU A 31 -3.15 11.22 -5.94
CA LEU A 31 -2.19 12.28 -5.59
C LEU A 31 -1.19 12.52 -6.71
N LEU A 32 -0.61 11.46 -7.28
CA LEU A 32 0.32 11.56 -8.40
C LEU A 32 -0.35 12.20 -9.62
N HIS A 33 -1.56 11.74 -9.97
CA HIS A 33 -2.35 12.31 -11.08
C HIS A 33 -2.62 13.80 -10.88
N ALA A 34 -3.08 14.20 -9.69
CA ALA A 34 -3.33 15.61 -9.36
C ALA A 34 -2.04 16.45 -9.38
N ALA A 35 -0.91 15.90 -8.91
CA ALA A 35 0.38 16.58 -8.95
C ALA A 35 0.83 16.83 -10.40
N VAL A 36 0.70 15.85 -11.28
CA VAL A 36 1.03 15.99 -12.71
C VAL A 36 0.12 17.02 -13.38
N GLN A 37 -1.17 17.02 -13.08
CA GLN A 37 -2.10 18.04 -13.60
C GLN A 37 -1.79 19.47 -13.11
N ALA A 38 -1.33 19.59 -11.86
CA ALA A 38 -1.08 20.90 -11.24
C ALA A 38 0.28 21.50 -11.67
N LEU A 39 1.31 20.66 -11.84
CA LEU A 39 2.71 21.06 -12.00
C LEU A 39 3.31 20.76 -13.40
N GLY A 40 2.72 19.82 -14.12
CA GLY A 40 3.33 19.22 -15.31
C GLY A 40 4.28 18.06 -14.96
N PRO A 41 4.51 17.14 -15.91
CA PRO A 41 5.27 15.90 -15.68
C PRO A 41 6.73 16.16 -15.29
N ASP A 42 7.39 17.16 -15.85
CA ASP A 42 8.82 17.43 -15.60
C ASP A 42 9.15 17.83 -14.15
N ARG A 43 8.15 18.26 -13.39
CA ARG A 43 8.30 18.68 -11.99
C ARG A 43 7.87 17.62 -10.98
N VAL A 44 7.41 16.46 -11.47
CA VAL A 44 6.85 15.38 -10.64
C VAL A 44 7.64 14.11 -10.86
N ILE A 45 8.06 13.49 -9.76
CA ILE A 45 8.66 12.15 -9.74
C ILE A 45 7.79 11.24 -8.89
N ALA A 46 7.52 10.03 -9.36
CA ALA A 46 6.96 8.97 -8.54
C ALA A 46 8.09 8.18 -7.88
N VAL A 47 8.01 7.97 -6.56
CA VAL A 47 8.98 7.17 -5.81
C VAL A 47 8.33 5.89 -5.32
N HIS A 48 8.82 4.75 -5.79
CA HIS A 48 8.27 3.44 -5.48
C HIS A 48 9.27 2.60 -4.68
N ALA A 49 8.87 2.16 -3.48
CA ALA A 49 9.66 1.24 -2.68
C ALA A 49 9.57 -0.18 -3.23
N VAL A 50 10.72 -0.78 -3.51
CA VAL A 50 10.85 -2.20 -3.86
C VAL A 50 11.33 -2.95 -2.63
N SER A 51 10.47 -3.80 -2.05
CA SER A 51 10.80 -4.56 -0.84
C SER A 51 10.04 -5.89 -0.79
N CYS A 52 10.44 -6.76 0.14
CA CYS A 52 9.72 -8.00 0.46
C CYS A 52 8.35 -7.77 1.13
N LEU A 53 8.01 -6.53 1.47
CA LEU A 53 6.73 -6.20 2.10
C LEU A 53 5.58 -6.08 1.11
N ASN A 54 5.88 -5.96 -0.18
CA ASN A 54 4.90 -5.84 -1.24
C ASN A 54 4.79 -7.19 -1.95
N GLY A 55 3.61 -7.77 -1.97
CA GLY A 55 3.36 -9.01 -2.71
C GLY A 55 3.71 -8.86 -4.21
N ALA A 56 4.14 -9.95 -4.83
CA ALA A 56 4.57 -9.96 -6.23
C ALA A 56 3.49 -9.40 -7.17
N ILE A 57 2.26 -9.89 -7.04
CA ILE A 57 1.12 -9.44 -7.87
C ILE A 57 0.85 -7.94 -7.68
N GLN A 58 0.91 -7.47 -6.44
CA GLN A 58 0.65 -6.06 -6.13
C GLN A 58 1.70 -5.13 -6.74
N ARG A 59 2.97 -5.56 -6.69
CA ARG A 59 4.09 -4.82 -7.27
C ARG A 59 3.97 -4.75 -8.80
N GLU A 60 3.66 -5.88 -9.44
CA GLU A 60 3.43 -5.93 -10.89
C GLU A 60 2.26 -5.03 -11.31
N GLN A 61 1.15 -5.09 -10.58
CA GLN A 61 -0.02 -4.24 -10.84
C GLN A 61 0.29 -2.75 -10.67
N ALA A 62 1.06 -2.38 -9.63
CA ALA A 62 1.45 -0.98 -9.41
C ALA A 62 2.31 -0.43 -10.56
N LEU A 63 3.27 -1.24 -11.05
CA LEU A 63 4.15 -0.85 -12.15
C LEU A 63 3.41 -0.78 -13.49
N ALA A 64 2.55 -1.76 -13.77
CA ALA A 64 1.71 -1.77 -14.97
C ALA A 64 0.76 -0.57 -15.00
N LEU A 65 0.11 -0.28 -13.85
CA LEU A 65 -0.77 0.87 -13.71
C LEU A 65 -0.02 2.18 -13.94
N PHE A 66 1.19 2.32 -13.39
CA PHE A 66 2.02 3.50 -13.62
C PHE A 66 2.32 3.68 -15.12
N GLY A 67 2.79 2.64 -15.80
CA GLY A 67 3.10 2.69 -17.23
C GLY A 67 1.88 3.02 -18.12
N THR A 68 0.68 2.63 -17.67
CA THR A 68 -0.57 2.95 -18.40
C THR A 68 -1.00 4.40 -18.20
N LEU A 69 -0.87 4.94 -16.96
CA LEU A 69 -1.37 6.27 -16.62
C LEU A 69 -0.38 7.40 -16.94
N PHE A 70 0.91 7.09 -16.91
CA PHE A 70 1.98 8.07 -17.05
C PHE A 70 3.03 7.61 -18.08
N PRO A 71 2.61 7.35 -19.34
CA PRO A 71 3.51 6.80 -20.36
C PRO A 71 4.64 7.77 -20.74
N ASP A 72 4.39 9.07 -20.60
CA ASP A 72 5.30 10.11 -21.04
C ASP A 72 5.61 11.12 -19.92
N GLY A 73 6.89 11.36 -19.69
CA GLY A 73 7.40 12.51 -18.94
C GLY A 73 7.45 12.40 -17.43
N VAL A 74 6.74 11.46 -16.77
CA VAL A 74 6.85 11.27 -15.33
C VAL A 74 7.88 10.19 -15.02
N GLU A 75 8.93 10.54 -14.27
CA GLU A 75 9.93 9.57 -13.83
C GLU A 75 9.38 8.67 -12.74
N LEU A 76 9.56 7.34 -12.87
CA LEU A 76 9.36 6.38 -11.80
C LEU A 76 10.70 5.96 -11.20
N ARG A 77 11.04 6.50 -10.02
CA ARG A 77 12.24 6.13 -9.30
C ARG A 77 11.95 4.98 -8.36
N ARG A 78 12.57 3.83 -8.62
CA ARG A 78 12.44 2.63 -7.79
C ARG A 78 13.58 2.59 -6.79
N ILE A 79 13.24 2.53 -5.50
CA ILE A 79 14.21 2.51 -4.40
C ILE A 79 14.09 1.17 -3.68
N THR A 80 15.16 0.38 -3.74
CA THR A 80 15.23 -0.88 -3.01
C THR A 80 15.47 -0.61 -1.54
N VAL A 81 14.64 -1.23 -0.70
CA VAL A 81 14.76 -1.20 0.75
C VAL A 81 14.65 -2.63 1.30
N ASP A 82 15.44 -2.91 2.32
CA ASP A 82 15.40 -4.19 3.04
C ASP A 82 14.96 -3.99 4.50
N PRO A 83 13.65 -4.01 4.76
CA PRO A 83 13.12 -3.86 6.12
C PRO A 83 13.48 -5.02 7.06
N LEU A 84 13.86 -6.18 6.53
CA LEU A 84 14.27 -7.33 7.36
C LEU A 84 15.63 -7.12 8.02
N GLY A 85 16.45 -6.20 7.51
CA GLY A 85 17.67 -5.73 8.16
C GLY A 85 17.44 -4.69 9.28
N TRP A 86 16.19 -4.33 9.58
CA TRP A 86 15.87 -3.35 10.63
C TRP A 86 15.31 -4.05 11.86
N GLU A 87 16.07 -4.10 12.95
CA GLU A 87 15.68 -4.83 14.16
C GLU A 87 14.34 -4.34 14.71
N GLU A 88 14.12 -3.02 14.79
CA GLU A 88 12.89 -2.42 15.29
C GLU A 88 11.65 -2.76 14.42
N PHE A 89 11.88 -3.14 13.17
CA PHE A 89 10.82 -3.60 12.28
C PHE A 89 10.53 -5.08 12.49
N VAL A 90 11.57 -5.93 12.55
CA VAL A 90 11.39 -7.39 12.62
C VAL A 90 10.89 -7.86 13.96
N GLU A 91 11.11 -7.12 15.05
CA GLU A 91 10.50 -7.35 16.38
C GLU A 91 8.98 -7.28 16.33
N ASN A 92 8.40 -6.63 15.33
CA ASN A 92 6.95 -6.59 15.07
C ASN A 92 6.12 -6.08 16.25
N THR A 93 6.61 -5.07 16.92
CA THR A 93 5.88 -4.35 17.98
C THR A 93 4.79 -3.45 17.40
N ASP A 94 3.97 -2.85 18.24
CA ASP A 94 2.96 -1.87 17.81
C ASP A 94 3.58 -0.64 17.15
N GLN A 95 4.88 -0.37 17.38
CA GLN A 95 5.63 0.71 16.74
C GLN A 95 6.25 0.32 15.38
N ARG A 96 6.09 -0.93 14.93
CA ARG A 96 6.65 -1.41 13.65
C ARG A 96 6.39 -0.45 12.48
N CYS A 97 5.14 0.03 12.35
CA CYS A 97 4.75 0.91 11.24
C CYS A 97 5.42 2.29 11.34
N TYR A 98 5.67 2.80 12.53
CA TYR A 98 6.43 4.03 12.75
C TYR A 98 7.87 3.87 12.28
N PHE A 99 8.59 2.86 12.76
CA PHE A 99 9.98 2.63 12.38
C PHE A 99 10.15 2.38 10.89
N CYS A 100 9.27 1.53 10.32
CA CYS A 100 9.27 1.26 8.89
C CYS A 100 9.10 2.55 8.07
N LYS A 101 8.08 3.34 8.37
CA LYS A 101 7.78 4.57 7.64
C LYS A 101 8.89 5.63 7.82
N LYS A 102 9.45 5.73 9.03
CA LYS A 102 10.55 6.65 9.33
C LYS A 102 11.81 6.34 8.51
N ARG A 103 12.23 5.06 8.45
CA ARG A 103 13.39 4.64 7.67
C ARG A 103 13.13 4.75 6.16
N LEU A 104 11.96 4.33 5.71
CA LEU A 104 11.58 4.42 4.29
C LEU A 104 11.58 5.86 3.78
N TYR A 105 10.95 6.78 4.51
CA TYR A 105 10.85 8.16 4.06
C TYR A 105 12.16 8.93 4.20
N ARG A 106 13.00 8.63 5.18
CA ARG A 106 14.39 9.10 5.19
C ARG A 106 15.11 8.68 3.92
N ARG A 107 15.03 7.38 3.57
CA ARG A 107 15.66 6.87 2.34
C ARG A 107 15.13 7.56 1.08
N PHE A 108 13.83 7.89 1.04
CA PHE A 108 13.24 8.67 -0.05
C PHE A 108 13.76 10.11 -0.07
N SER A 109 13.85 10.78 1.07
CA SER A 109 14.37 12.15 1.15
C SER A 109 15.85 12.23 0.80
N ASP A 110 16.66 11.25 1.23
CA ASP A 110 18.09 11.17 0.92
C ASP A 110 18.34 11.08 -0.59
N GLU A 111 17.44 10.42 -1.33
CA GLU A 111 17.51 10.28 -2.79
C GLU A 111 17.43 11.63 -3.53
N PHE A 112 16.85 12.64 -2.88
CA PHE A 112 16.67 13.98 -3.43
C PHE A 112 17.36 15.06 -2.60
N SER A 113 18.33 14.70 -1.75
CA SER A 113 18.97 15.63 -0.83
C SER A 113 19.65 16.83 -1.51
N GLU A 114 20.09 16.67 -2.76
CA GLU A 114 20.68 17.76 -3.55
C GLU A 114 19.61 18.68 -4.18
N ASP A 115 18.37 18.24 -4.33
CA ASP A 115 17.26 19.03 -4.87
C ASP A 115 16.40 19.60 -3.72
N THR A 116 16.88 20.65 -3.08
CA THR A 116 16.23 21.26 -1.91
C THR A 116 14.85 21.86 -2.21
N ALA A 117 14.52 22.08 -3.48
CA ALA A 117 13.19 22.56 -3.92
C ALA A 117 12.16 21.43 -3.98
N ARG A 118 12.59 20.16 -3.97
CA ARG A 118 11.70 19.01 -4.08
C ARG A 118 11.08 18.64 -2.74
N ARG A 119 9.77 18.52 -2.70
CA ARG A 119 9.02 18.11 -1.52
C ARG A 119 8.51 16.67 -1.67
N LEU A 120 8.68 15.86 -0.61
CA LEU A 120 8.11 14.51 -0.55
C LEU A 120 6.64 14.58 -0.14
N LEU A 121 5.78 13.95 -0.93
CA LEU A 121 4.33 13.88 -0.71
C LEU A 121 3.90 12.45 -0.41
N ASP A 122 2.98 12.29 0.55
CA ASP A 122 2.36 11.02 0.93
C ASP A 122 0.85 11.07 0.70
N GLY A 123 0.27 9.94 0.29
CA GLY A 123 -1.16 9.77 0.01
C GLY A 123 -2.03 9.58 1.24
N THR A 124 -1.62 10.00 2.43
CA THR A 124 -2.44 10.00 3.64
C THR A 124 -3.69 10.86 3.44
N ASN A 125 -4.84 10.34 3.87
CA ASN A 125 -6.15 10.97 3.69
C ASN A 125 -6.83 11.27 5.04
N ALA A 126 -8.02 11.92 5.00
CA ALA A 126 -8.71 12.35 6.21
C ALA A 126 -9.16 11.20 7.14
N ASP A 127 -9.45 10.01 6.59
CA ASP A 127 -9.88 8.88 7.41
C ASP A 127 -8.71 8.23 8.15
N ASP A 128 -7.47 8.42 7.66
CA ASP A 128 -6.27 7.86 8.27
C ASP A 128 -5.95 8.48 9.64
N VAL A 129 -6.36 9.73 9.89
CA VAL A 129 -6.15 10.42 11.18
C VAL A 129 -7.15 9.99 12.26
N LEU A 130 -8.27 9.40 11.87
CA LEU A 130 -9.28 8.88 12.81
C LEU A 130 -8.86 7.53 13.42
N GLN A 131 -7.83 6.91 12.89
CA GLN A 131 -7.29 5.64 13.36
C GLN A 131 -5.95 5.86 14.07
N HIS A 132 -5.70 5.05 15.12
CA HIS A 132 -4.36 5.04 15.72
C HIS A 132 -3.35 4.45 14.71
N ARG A 133 -2.58 5.32 14.06
CA ARG A 133 -1.56 4.92 13.06
C ARG A 133 -0.18 5.44 13.47
N PRO A 134 0.65 4.61 14.09
CA PRO A 134 2.00 5.00 14.50
C PRO A 134 2.84 5.61 13.38
N GLY A 135 2.64 5.17 12.13
CA GLY A 135 3.32 5.73 10.95
C GLY A 135 3.04 7.21 10.69
N MET A 136 1.94 7.77 11.20
CA MET A 136 1.64 9.22 11.07
C MET A 136 2.62 10.09 11.85
N GLN A 137 3.15 9.58 12.96
CA GLN A 137 4.19 10.29 13.71
C GLN A 137 5.44 10.45 12.84
N ALA A 138 5.86 9.41 12.13
CA ALA A 138 7.02 9.48 11.24
C ALA A 138 6.85 10.51 10.11
N ILE A 139 5.64 10.62 9.53
CA ILE A 139 5.32 11.62 8.51
C ILE A 139 5.53 13.03 9.05
N ARG A 140 5.02 13.31 10.26
CA ARG A 140 5.15 14.63 10.90
C ARG A 140 6.61 14.97 11.25
N GLU A 141 7.34 14.00 11.83
CA GLU A 141 8.74 14.19 12.22
C GLU A 141 9.68 14.44 11.01
N LEU A 142 9.33 13.91 9.85
CA LEU A 142 10.10 14.05 8.62
C LEU A 142 9.55 15.14 7.69
N GLU A 143 8.56 15.90 8.15
CA GLU A 143 7.93 17.00 7.41
C GLU A 143 7.43 16.59 6.01
N VAL A 144 7.00 15.30 5.87
CA VAL A 144 6.42 14.81 4.64
C VAL A 144 5.03 15.40 4.47
N MET A 145 4.79 16.02 3.33
CA MET A 145 3.50 16.69 3.07
C MET A 145 2.38 15.69 2.76
N THR A 146 1.18 16.03 3.20
CA THR A 146 -0.02 15.18 3.06
C THR A 146 -1.16 15.93 2.36
N PRO A 147 -1.04 16.29 1.07
CA PRO A 147 -1.98 17.20 0.40
C PRO A 147 -3.43 16.70 0.36
N LEU A 148 -3.66 15.37 0.33
CA LEU A 148 -5.02 14.82 0.37
C LEU A 148 -5.68 15.06 1.74
N LEU A 149 -4.92 14.87 2.82
CA LEU A 149 -5.35 15.17 4.18
C LEU A 149 -5.62 16.66 4.36
N ASP A 150 -4.69 17.51 3.90
CA ASP A 150 -4.79 18.97 4.03
C ASP A 150 -6.00 19.54 3.27
N ALA A 151 -6.38 18.89 2.15
CA ALA A 151 -7.61 19.21 1.41
C ALA A 151 -8.88 18.58 2.03
N GLY A 152 -8.76 17.83 3.14
CA GLY A 152 -9.86 17.18 3.83
C GLY A 152 -10.53 16.05 3.01
N LEU A 153 -9.77 15.38 2.13
CA LEU A 153 -10.28 14.29 1.29
C LEU A 153 -10.41 13.00 2.10
N SER A 154 -11.64 12.49 2.21
CA SER A 154 -11.92 11.16 2.76
C SER A 154 -11.64 10.06 1.72
N LYS A 155 -11.62 8.80 2.16
CA LYS A 155 -11.46 7.65 1.25
C LYS A 155 -12.57 7.59 0.19
N MET A 156 -13.78 7.97 0.57
CA MET A 156 -14.92 8.04 -0.35
C MET A 156 -14.72 9.14 -1.39
N ASP A 157 -14.29 10.34 -0.96
CA ASP A 157 -13.98 11.44 -1.89
C ASP A 157 -12.89 11.03 -2.90
N ILE A 158 -11.82 10.38 -2.40
CA ILE A 158 -10.69 9.92 -3.22
C ILE A 158 -11.15 8.92 -4.29
N ARG A 159 -11.95 7.91 -3.91
CA ARG A 159 -12.47 6.92 -4.86
C ARG A 159 -13.35 7.56 -5.94
N LEU A 160 -14.19 8.50 -5.54
CA LEU A 160 -15.06 9.20 -6.48
C LEU A 160 -14.27 10.11 -7.43
N LEU A 161 -13.30 10.85 -6.92
CA LEU A 161 -12.40 11.67 -7.76
C LEU A 161 -11.56 10.80 -8.69
N ALA A 162 -11.06 9.66 -8.21
CA ALA A 162 -10.33 8.69 -9.03
C ALA A 162 -11.20 8.11 -10.15
N GLN A 163 -12.47 7.79 -9.85
CA GLN A 163 -13.44 7.35 -10.84
C GLN A 163 -13.70 8.43 -11.91
N GLN A 164 -13.92 9.68 -11.48
CA GLN A 164 -14.14 10.81 -12.38
C GLN A 164 -12.92 11.10 -13.27
N ALA A 165 -11.72 10.87 -12.75
CA ALA A 165 -10.47 10.99 -13.49
C ALA A 165 -10.16 9.76 -14.38
N GLY A 166 -11.03 8.74 -14.41
CA GLY A 166 -10.82 7.53 -15.21
C GLY A 166 -9.71 6.61 -14.68
N LEU A 167 -9.33 6.73 -13.39
CA LEU A 167 -8.28 5.89 -12.80
C LEU A 167 -8.82 4.47 -12.57
N PRO A 168 -8.23 3.42 -13.20
CA PRO A 168 -8.81 2.07 -13.19
C PRO A 168 -8.78 1.40 -11.81
N ASN A 169 -7.93 1.88 -10.89
CA ASN A 169 -7.82 1.36 -9.53
C ASN A 169 -8.78 2.00 -8.52
N HIS A 170 -9.74 2.83 -8.94
CA HIS A 170 -10.69 3.53 -8.07
C HIS A 170 -11.52 2.59 -7.19
N ALA A 171 -11.90 1.41 -7.71
CA ALA A 171 -12.70 0.41 -7.02
C ALA A 171 -11.88 -0.68 -6.31
N LEU A 172 -10.55 -0.72 -6.50
CA LEU A 172 -9.73 -1.77 -5.90
C LEU A 172 -9.75 -1.70 -4.36
N PRO A 173 -9.76 -2.85 -3.68
CA PRO A 173 -9.71 -2.89 -2.22
C PRO A 173 -8.41 -2.27 -1.70
N ALA A 174 -8.48 -1.70 -0.48
CA ALA A 174 -7.28 -1.20 0.19
C ALA A 174 -6.30 -2.35 0.44
N ASN A 175 -5.06 -2.13 0.04
CA ASN A 175 -3.98 -3.08 0.22
C ASN A 175 -3.02 -2.58 1.31
N SER A 176 -2.56 -3.50 2.14
CA SER A 176 -1.58 -3.24 3.20
C SER A 176 -0.37 -4.16 3.00
N CYS A 177 0.78 -3.80 3.55
CA CYS A 177 2.01 -4.59 3.40
C CYS A 177 1.86 -5.99 4.02
N LEU A 178 2.59 -6.98 3.50
CA LEU A 178 2.53 -8.38 3.95
C LEU A 178 2.84 -8.54 5.46
N ALA A 179 3.67 -7.67 6.04
CA ALA A 179 3.95 -7.68 7.47
C ALA A 179 2.71 -7.52 8.36
N THR A 180 1.63 -6.91 7.85
CA THR A 180 0.36 -6.80 8.58
C THR A 180 -0.38 -8.12 8.73
N ARG A 181 0.06 -9.17 8.04
CA ARG A 181 -0.47 -10.55 8.14
C ARG A 181 0.20 -11.32 9.27
N VAL A 182 1.32 -10.84 9.79
CA VAL A 182 2.03 -11.45 10.92
C VAL A 182 1.49 -10.83 12.21
N GLY A 183 1.03 -11.66 13.14
CA GLY A 183 0.48 -11.22 14.43
C GLY A 183 1.51 -10.39 15.22
N SER A 184 1.06 -9.38 15.96
CA SER A 184 1.92 -8.52 16.79
C SER A 184 2.74 -9.34 17.78
N GLY A 185 4.00 -8.97 17.98
CA GLY A 185 4.95 -9.68 18.86
C GLY A 185 5.58 -10.93 18.23
N ARG A 186 5.08 -11.43 17.10
CA ARG A 186 5.75 -12.50 16.35
C ARG A 186 6.80 -11.88 15.44
N ARG A 187 8.06 -12.30 15.55
CA ARG A 187 9.15 -11.82 14.73
C ARG A 187 8.85 -12.01 13.23
N ILE A 188 9.13 -10.98 12.44
CA ILE A 188 8.95 -11.02 10.99
C ILE A 188 10.18 -11.65 10.36
N GLU A 189 9.96 -12.72 9.61
CA GLU A 189 11.00 -13.47 8.89
C GLU A 189 10.69 -13.50 7.40
N ALA A 190 11.73 -13.55 6.57
CA ALA A 190 11.61 -13.63 5.11
C ALA A 190 10.69 -14.78 4.66
N ARG A 191 10.86 -15.96 5.29
CA ARG A 191 10.06 -17.16 4.98
C ARG A 191 8.58 -16.93 5.26
N LEU A 192 8.22 -16.26 6.37
CA LEU A 192 6.81 -15.98 6.68
C LEU A 192 6.18 -15.07 5.63
N LEU A 193 6.87 -13.99 5.24
CA LEU A 193 6.38 -13.07 4.20
C LEU A 193 6.25 -13.77 2.85
N GLN A 194 7.20 -14.64 2.50
CA GLN A 194 7.14 -15.42 1.27
C GLN A 194 5.93 -16.38 1.26
N HIS A 195 5.69 -17.11 2.35
CA HIS A 195 4.54 -18.02 2.44
C HIS A 195 3.22 -17.27 2.39
N ILE A 196 3.13 -16.10 3.04
CA ILE A 196 1.95 -15.23 2.96
C ILE A 196 1.72 -14.78 1.51
N ASP A 197 2.76 -14.30 0.82
CA ASP A 197 2.65 -13.85 -0.58
C ASP A 197 2.21 -15.00 -1.50
N MET A 198 2.79 -16.19 -1.33
CA MET A 198 2.44 -17.38 -2.11
C MET A 198 0.99 -17.80 -1.89
N ALA A 199 0.50 -17.80 -0.64
CA ALA A 199 -0.89 -18.16 -0.31
C ALA A 199 -1.89 -17.12 -0.85
N GLU A 200 -1.61 -15.81 -0.68
CA GLU A 200 -2.45 -14.74 -1.22
C GLU A 200 -2.42 -14.74 -2.76
N ALA A 201 -1.28 -15.03 -3.40
CA ALA A 201 -1.16 -15.16 -4.84
C ALA A 201 -1.92 -16.39 -5.40
N PHE A 202 -1.92 -17.51 -4.69
CA PHE A 202 -2.75 -18.68 -5.04
C PHE A 202 -4.23 -18.29 -5.05
N LEU A 203 -4.73 -17.68 -3.98
CA LEU A 203 -6.11 -17.24 -3.88
C LEU A 203 -6.48 -16.22 -4.96
N HIS A 204 -5.61 -15.25 -5.22
CA HIS A 204 -5.83 -14.25 -6.27
C HIS A 204 -5.99 -14.90 -7.65
N ARG A 205 -5.09 -15.85 -8.02
CA ARG A 205 -5.17 -16.58 -9.30
C ARG A 205 -6.39 -17.49 -9.38
N SER A 206 -6.87 -17.99 -8.23
CA SER A 206 -8.11 -18.77 -8.13
C SER A 206 -9.38 -17.91 -8.16
N GLY A 207 -9.26 -16.59 -8.37
CA GLY A 207 -10.38 -15.66 -8.47
C GLY A 207 -10.86 -15.06 -7.15
N TYR A 208 -10.01 -15.06 -6.12
CA TYR A 208 -10.28 -14.45 -4.80
C TYR A 208 -9.31 -13.28 -4.53
N PRO A 209 -9.34 -12.21 -5.34
CA PRO A 209 -8.43 -11.08 -5.19
C PRO A 209 -8.69 -10.33 -3.89
N GLY A 210 -7.62 -9.92 -3.21
CA GLY A 210 -7.70 -9.17 -1.96
C GLY A 210 -7.96 -10.01 -0.71
N SER A 211 -7.97 -11.35 -0.82
CA SER A 211 -7.92 -12.24 0.34
C SER A 211 -6.67 -12.00 1.18
N ARG A 212 -6.75 -12.23 2.49
CA ARG A 212 -5.62 -12.05 3.40
C ARG A 212 -5.35 -13.32 4.18
N PHE A 213 -4.13 -13.83 4.04
CA PHE A 213 -3.63 -14.98 4.77
C PHE A 213 -2.81 -14.50 5.97
N ARG A 214 -3.39 -14.59 7.18
CA ARG A 214 -2.78 -14.10 8.40
C ARG A 214 -2.21 -15.22 9.24
N LEU A 215 -1.01 -14.99 9.76
CA LEU A 215 -0.34 -15.87 10.72
C LEU A 215 -0.40 -15.23 12.10
N VAL A 216 -1.35 -15.67 12.93
CA VAL A 216 -1.59 -15.15 14.29
C VAL A 216 -1.22 -16.23 15.28
N GLN A 217 -0.22 -16.00 16.11
CA GLN A 217 0.36 -17.02 16.99
C GLN A 217 0.76 -18.28 16.18
N ASN A 218 0.12 -19.42 16.43
CA ASN A 218 0.35 -20.67 15.71
C ASN A 218 -0.76 -20.99 14.70
N ASP A 219 -1.76 -20.11 14.58
CA ASP A 219 -2.93 -20.32 13.74
C ASP A 219 -2.90 -19.50 12.46
N ILE A 220 -3.60 -20.01 11.46
CA ILE A 220 -3.90 -19.30 10.23
C ILE A 220 -5.30 -18.74 10.32
N HIS A 221 -5.44 -17.47 10.00
CA HIS A 221 -6.70 -16.79 9.78
C HIS A 221 -6.78 -16.33 8.33
N LEU A 222 -7.83 -16.75 7.64
CA LEU A 222 -8.08 -16.37 6.26
C LEU A 222 -9.24 -15.38 6.18
N GLU A 223 -8.99 -14.20 5.61
CA GLU A 223 -10.03 -13.21 5.34
C GLU A 223 -10.38 -13.26 3.84
N ILE A 224 -11.64 -13.52 3.53
CA ILE A 224 -12.21 -13.54 2.18
C ILE A 224 -13.19 -12.36 2.05
N ARG A 225 -13.27 -11.74 0.87
CA ARG A 225 -14.24 -10.66 0.64
C ARG A 225 -15.66 -11.18 0.72
N HIS A 226 -16.57 -10.34 1.23
CA HIS A 226 -17.97 -10.71 1.45
C HIS A 226 -18.63 -11.32 0.19
N GLU A 227 -18.45 -10.67 -0.94
CA GLU A 227 -19.02 -11.09 -2.22
C GLU A 227 -18.44 -12.40 -2.77
N GLU A 228 -17.33 -12.88 -2.21
CA GLU A 228 -16.66 -14.11 -2.64
C GLU A 228 -16.84 -15.27 -1.66
N MET A 229 -17.37 -15.00 -0.46
CA MET A 229 -17.45 -15.99 0.63
C MET A 229 -18.28 -17.20 0.24
N GLU A 230 -19.46 -17.02 -0.36
CA GLU A 230 -20.32 -18.12 -0.78
C GLU A 230 -19.61 -19.05 -1.80
N ARG A 231 -18.91 -18.45 -2.77
CA ARG A 231 -18.15 -19.20 -3.77
C ARG A 231 -16.95 -19.92 -3.13
N PHE A 232 -16.28 -19.31 -2.14
CA PHE A 232 -15.15 -19.91 -1.44
C PHE A 232 -15.54 -21.14 -0.61
N GLN A 233 -16.80 -21.26 -0.21
CA GLN A 233 -17.29 -22.41 0.56
C GLN A 233 -17.43 -23.69 -0.29
N ARG A 234 -17.26 -23.62 -1.61
CA ARG A 234 -17.28 -24.80 -2.48
C ARG A 234 -16.08 -25.71 -2.18
N GLU A 235 -16.32 -26.99 -2.20
CA GLU A 235 -15.38 -28.01 -1.72
C GLU A 235 -14.07 -28.07 -2.53
N ASP A 236 -14.16 -27.87 -3.84
CA ASP A 236 -13.02 -27.92 -4.76
C ASP A 236 -11.91 -26.91 -4.42
N ILE A 237 -12.26 -25.64 -4.24
CA ILE A 237 -11.28 -24.60 -3.89
C ILE A 237 -10.77 -24.75 -2.46
N ARG A 238 -11.62 -25.18 -1.54
CA ARG A 238 -11.23 -25.42 -0.14
C ARG A 238 -10.16 -26.53 -0.06
N SER A 239 -10.40 -27.67 -0.72
CA SER A 239 -9.48 -28.79 -0.75
C SER A 239 -8.15 -28.42 -1.42
N ALA A 240 -8.20 -27.71 -2.55
CA ALA A 240 -7.00 -27.24 -3.24
C ALA A 240 -6.19 -26.27 -2.38
N PHE A 241 -6.85 -25.33 -1.71
CA PHE A 241 -6.17 -24.38 -0.82
C PHE A 241 -5.59 -25.06 0.41
N GLN A 242 -6.33 -26.01 1.02
CA GLN A 242 -5.83 -26.77 2.16
C GLN A 242 -4.57 -27.58 1.81
N THR A 243 -4.56 -28.26 0.68
CA THR A 243 -3.38 -28.98 0.18
C THR A 243 -2.21 -28.02 -0.01
N TYR A 244 -2.45 -26.89 -0.70
CA TYR A 244 -1.42 -25.89 -0.95
C TYR A 244 -0.78 -25.34 0.33
N VAL A 245 -1.62 -25.02 1.33
CA VAL A 245 -1.14 -24.50 2.63
C VAL A 245 -0.40 -25.58 3.43
N SER A 246 -0.83 -26.85 3.33
CA SER A 246 -0.14 -28.00 3.93
C SER A 246 1.26 -28.20 3.35
N ASP A 247 1.41 -28.02 2.03
CA ASP A 247 2.71 -28.08 1.35
C ASP A 247 3.66 -26.96 1.78
N LEU A 248 3.12 -25.81 2.23
CA LEU A 248 3.89 -24.74 2.86
C LEU A 248 4.26 -25.04 4.32
N GLY A 249 3.79 -26.15 4.88
CA GLY A 249 4.07 -26.61 6.23
C GLY A 249 3.10 -26.08 7.30
N TYR A 250 1.88 -25.69 6.92
CA TYR A 250 0.87 -25.18 7.86
C TYR A 250 -0.36 -26.08 7.93
N GLY A 251 -0.86 -26.33 9.16
CA GLY A 251 -2.21 -26.82 9.36
C GLY A 251 -3.23 -25.69 9.16
N PHE A 252 -4.30 -25.92 8.41
CA PHE A 252 -5.35 -24.94 8.19
C PHE A 252 -6.71 -25.45 8.64
N ASN A 253 -7.40 -24.63 9.47
CA ASN A 253 -8.74 -24.91 9.92
C ASN A 253 -9.72 -23.90 9.28
N PHE A 254 -10.72 -24.42 8.56
CA PHE A 254 -11.72 -23.59 7.89
C PHE A 254 -12.64 -22.81 8.85
N ASN A 255 -12.66 -23.16 10.16
CA ASN A 255 -13.35 -22.32 11.16
C ASN A 255 -12.69 -20.95 11.35
N ASN A 256 -11.43 -20.79 10.91
CA ASN A 256 -10.69 -19.53 10.95
C ASN A 256 -10.85 -18.72 9.64
N VAL A 257 -11.85 -19.00 8.84
CA VAL A 257 -12.21 -18.20 7.66
C VAL A 257 -13.23 -17.15 8.08
N THR A 258 -12.91 -15.89 7.81
CA THR A 258 -13.76 -14.75 8.15
C THR A 258 -14.05 -13.89 6.92
N CYS A 259 -15.15 -13.17 7.00
CA CYS A 259 -15.54 -12.20 5.98
C CYS A 259 -14.87 -10.84 6.24
N ARG A 260 -14.46 -10.13 5.18
CA ARG A 260 -13.93 -8.77 5.27
C ARG A 260 -14.69 -7.81 4.34
#